data_a88bd273649fab74e278b4826ac367c8
#
_entry.id   a88bd273649fab74e278b4826ac367c8
#
_cell.length_a   1.000
_cell.length_b   1.000
_cell.length_c   1.000
_cell.angle_alpha   90.00
_cell.angle_beta   90.00
_cell.angle_gamma   90.00
#
_symmetry.space_group_name_H-M   'P 1'
#
loop_
_entity.id
_entity.type
_entity.pdbx_description
1 polymer ?
#
loop_
_entity_poly.entity_id
_entity_poly.type
_entity_poly.pdbx_seq_one_letter_code
_entity_poly.pdbx_strand_id
1 'polypeptide(L)'
;MQSNAKLFFMPFFYQQNINETRHLAIWSITEPVSFFESEVKLAVDIQNEERKIQHLAVRLLFKRMMPEADLNKMVMADNGKPYLQGVPFHFSFSHCKGYAAVAVSDTDPIGIDIEIIHPRILKVAHKFLNESEKNLIATLPEGAQLNQMAFFWAAKEAMYKQYENLGIDFAKDFKVLELANEQSGIIPGQILHKGMNQKVHLDYHFGEDYVCVTCFTVSH
;
A
#
# COMPACT_ATOMS: atom_id res chain seq x y z
N MET A 1 3.33 -15.85 33.53
CA MET A 1 2.20 -16.47 32.82
C MET A 1 2.47 -16.29 31.33
N GLN A 2 2.88 -17.37 30.68
CA GLN A 2 3.17 -17.34 29.23
C GLN A 2 1.82 -17.35 28.48
N SER A 3 1.56 -16.27 27.76
CA SER A 3 0.46 -16.19 26.82
C SER A 3 0.78 -17.08 25.61
N ASN A 4 0.17 -18.26 25.57
CA ASN A 4 0.12 -19.10 24.37
C ASN A 4 -0.70 -18.37 23.30
N ALA A 5 -0.07 -17.54 22.51
CA ALA A 5 -0.61 -17.09 21.23
C ALA A 5 -0.70 -18.34 20.35
N LYS A 6 -1.90 -18.89 20.17
CA LYS A 6 -2.20 -19.85 19.11
C LYS A 6 -1.83 -19.20 17.78
N LEU A 7 -0.68 -19.57 17.22
CA LEU A 7 -0.37 -19.35 15.81
C LEU A 7 -1.45 -20.09 15.00
N PHE A 8 -2.51 -19.40 14.62
CA PHE A 8 -3.36 -19.86 13.55
C PHE A 8 -2.50 -19.84 12.28
N PHE A 9 -2.27 -21.02 11.72
CA PHE A 9 -1.72 -21.20 10.37
C PHE A 9 -2.63 -20.43 9.41
N MET A 10 -2.15 -19.29 8.92
CA MET A 10 -2.86 -18.45 7.96
C MET A 10 -2.01 -18.30 6.73
N PRO A 11 -2.58 -18.33 5.54
CA PRO A 11 -1.85 -18.07 4.31
C PRO A 11 -1.62 -16.55 4.16
N PHE A 12 -0.87 -15.95 5.07
CA PHE A 12 -0.22 -14.71 4.73
C PHE A 12 0.80 -15.06 3.65
N PHE A 13 0.62 -14.52 2.47
CA PHE A 13 1.59 -14.69 1.41
C PHE A 13 2.92 -14.01 1.79
N TYR A 14 2.82 -12.85 2.47
CA TYR A 14 3.96 -12.08 2.95
C TYR A 14 3.56 -11.27 4.19
N GLN A 15 4.42 -11.25 5.19
CA GLN A 15 4.28 -10.41 6.36
C GLN A 15 5.65 -9.85 6.74
N GLN A 16 5.71 -8.55 7.05
CA GLN A 16 6.92 -7.86 7.47
C GLN A 16 6.64 -6.95 8.66
N ASN A 17 7.53 -6.99 9.65
CA ASN A 17 7.66 -5.93 10.63
C ASN A 17 8.67 -4.93 10.07
N ILE A 18 8.20 -3.77 9.61
CA ILE A 18 9.09 -2.70 9.13
C ILE A 18 9.96 -2.21 10.29
N ASN A 19 9.33 -2.08 11.46
CA ASN A 19 9.98 -1.86 12.75
C ASN A 19 9.02 -2.27 13.89
N GLU A 20 9.31 -1.87 15.14
CA GLU A 20 8.51 -2.23 16.32
C GLU A 20 7.06 -1.66 16.26
N THR A 21 6.84 -0.55 15.55
CA THR A 21 5.56 0.15 15.51
C THR A 21 4.83 0.10 14.17
N ARG A 22 5.47 -0.49 13.13
CA ARG A 22 4.90 -0.52 11.77
C ARG A 22 4.97 -1.93 11.20
N HIS A 23 3.83 -2.41 10.74
CA HIS A 23 3.64 -3.76 10.22
C HIS A 23 2.92 -3.71 8.89
N LEU A 24 3.28 -4.61 7.98
CA LEU A 24 2.55 -4.82 6.74
C LEU A 24 2.28 -6.30 6.52
N ALA A 25 1.21 -6.59 5.80
CA ALA A 25 0.91 -7.93 5.31
C ALA A 25 0.30 -7.87 3.90
N ILE A 26 0.60 -8.90 3.11
CA ILE A 26 0.05 -9.12 1.78
C ILE A 26 -0.63 -10.48 1.76
N TRP A 27 -1.80 -10.53 1.16
CA TRP A 27 -2.56 -11.75 0.89
C TRP A 27 -2.61 -12.00 -0.61
N SER A 28 -2.16 -13.18 -1.05
CA SER A 28 -2.42 -13.66 -2.41
C SER A 28 -3.82 -14.26 -2.45
N ILE A 29 -4.70 -13.63 -3.21
CA ILE A 29 -6.12 -13.97 -3.27
C ILE A 29 -6.30 -15.18 -4.20
N THR A 30 -6.56 -16.33 -3.62
CA THR A 30 -6.83 -17.59 -4.34
C THR A 30 -8.22 -18.15 -4.01
N GLU A 31 -8.85 -17.64 -2.96
CA GLU A 31 -10.11 -18.12 -2.45
C GLU A 31 -11.30 -17.49 -3.20
N PRO A 32 -12.44 -18.21 -3.29
CA PRO A 32 -13.65 -17.67 -3.92
C PRO A 32 -14.32 -16.60 -3.04
N VAL A 33 -15.19 -15.78 -3.65
CA VAL A 33 -15.91 -14.71 -2.95
C VAL A 33 -16.66 -15.19 -1.71
N SER A 34 -17.26 -16.37 -1.77
CA SER A 34 -18.02 -16.98 -0.66
C SER A 34 -17.17 -17.22 0.59
N PHE A 35 -15.87 -17.51 0.42
CA PHE A 35 -14.95 -17.60 1.55
C PHE A 35 -14.85 -16.27 2.29
N PHE A 36 -14.56 -15.19 1.57
CA PHE A 36 -14.41 -13.86 2.17
C PHE A 36 -15.73 -13.35 2.78
N GLU A 37 -16.88 -13.61 2.15
CA GLU A 37 -18.21 -13.27 2.70
C GLU A 37 -18.47 -13.95 4.03
N SER A 38 -18.12 -15.23 4.15
CA SER A 38 -18.31 -16.01 5.37
C SER A 38 -17.43 -15.55 6.53
N GLU A 39 -16.20 -15.11 6.23
CA GLU A 39 -15.21 -14.68 7.22
C GLU A 39 -15.42 -13.22 7.68
N VAL A 40 -15.70 -12.32 6.73
CA VAL A 40 -15.80 -10.87 7.01
C VAL A 40 -17.16 -10.48 7.56
N LYS A 41 -18.24 -11.11 7.10
CA LYS A 41 -19.64 -10.88 7.54
C LYS A 41 -20.09 -9.42 7.44
N LEU A 42 -19.64 -8.72 6.42
CA LEU A 42 -20.07 -7.37 6.08
C LEU A 42 -21.04 -7.38 4.92
N ALA A 43 -22.12 -6.61 5.01
CA ALA A 43 -23.00 -6.36 3.89
C ALA A 43 -22.28 -5.42 2.91
N VAL A 44 -22.00 -5.89 1.69
CA VAL A 44 -21.28 -5.16 0.66
C VAL A 44 -22.10 -5.14 -0.64
N ASP A 45 -22.48 -3.95 -1.09
CA ASP A 45 -23.16 -3.75 -2.38
C ASP A 45 -22.14 -3.43 -3.48
N ILE A 46 -21.36 -4.43 -3.87
CA ILE A 46 -20.43 -4.38 -4.99
C ILE A 46 -20.80 -5.47 -5.98
N GLN A 47 -21.27 -5.08 -7.16
CA GLN A 47 -21.78 -6.00 -8.18
C GLN A 47 -20.66 -6.74 -8.92
N ASN A 48 -19.51 -6.08 -9.11
CA ASN A 48 -18.35 -6.71 -9.75
C ASN A 48 -17.67 -7.65 -8.77
N GLU A 49 -17.66 -8.95 -9.09
CA GLU A 49 -17.13 -10.00 -8.21
C GLU A 49 -15.66 -9.82 -7.88
N GLU A 50 -14.82 -9.47 -8.85
CA GLU A 50 -13.39 -9.25 -8.62
C GLU A 50 -13.16 -8.08 -7.64
N ARG A 51 -13.87 -6.97 -7.80
CA ARG A 51 -13.81 -5.84 -6.87
C ARG A 51 -14.35 -6.20 -5.49
N LYS A 52 -15.40 -7.04 -5.43
CA LYS A 52 -15.97 -7.52 -4.17
C LYS A 52 -14.98 -8.38 -3.40
N ILE A 53 -14.33 -9.31 -4.09
CA ILE A 53 -13.27 -10.14 -3.51
C ILE A 53 -12.14 -9.27 -2.96
N GLN A 54 -11.59 -8.35 -3.74
CA GLN A 54 -10.52 -7.44 -3.32
C GLN A 54 -10.93 -6.62 -2.09
N HIS A 55 -12.14 -6.08 -2.10
CA HIS A 55 -12.69 -5.28 -1.01
C HIS A 55 -12.83 -6.08 0.30
N LEU A 56 -13.29 -7.33 0.21
CA LEU A 56 -13.42 -8.21 1.36
C LEU A 56 -12.07 -8.76 1.83
N ALA A 57 -11.18 -9.12 0.90
CA ALA A 57 -9.86 -9.66 1.22
C ALA A 57 -9.02 -8.68 2.04
N VAL A 58 -8.99 -7.39 1.66
CA VAL A 58 -8.24 -6.38 2.42
C VAL A 58 -8.81 -6.17 3.82
N ARG A 59 -10.13 -6.30 4.00
CA ARG A 59 -10.78 -6.21 5.32
C ARG A 59 -10.53 -7.43 6.19
N LEU A 60 -10.56 -8.61 5.59
CA LEU A 60 -10.21 -9.83 6.30
C LEU A 60 -8.75 -9.79 6.75
N LEU A 61 -7.84 -9.38 5.86
CA LEU A 61 -6.42 -9.22 6.18
C LEU A 61 -6.24 -8.24 7.35
N PHE A 62 -6.88 -7.07 7.29
CA PHE A 62 -6.85 -6.08 8.36
C PHE A 62 -7.41 -6.63 9.68
N LYS A 63 -8.56 -7.32 9.65
CA LYS A 63 -9.15 -7.95 10.85
C LYS A 63 -8.22 -8.99 11.47
N ARG A 64 -7.41 -9.64 10.67
CA ARG A 64 -6.44 -10.62 11.15
C ARG A 64 -5.19 -9.98 11.73
N MET A 65 -4.74 -8.84 11.18
CA MET A 65 -3.66 -8.05 11.77
C MET A 65 -4.11 -7.36 13.06
N MET A 66 -5.37 -6.89 13.10
CA MET A 66 -5.97 -6.12 14.20
C MET A 66 -7.26 -6.79 14.68
N PRO A 67 -7.19 -7.89 15.45
CA PRO A 67 -8.36 -8.69 15.85
C PRO A 67 -9.42 -7.91 16.63
N GLU A 68 -9.01 -6.89 17.37
CA GLU A 68 -9.91 -6.04 18.18
C GLU A 68 -10.59 -4.93 17.34
N ALA A 69 -10.20 -4.73 16.08
CA ALA A 69 -10.82 -3.72 15.22
C ALA A 69 -12.25 -4.14 14.83
N ASP A 70 -13.22 -3.27 15.05
CA ASP A 70 -14.61 -3.46 14.65
C ASP A 70 -14.83 -2.88 13.25
N LEU A 71 -14.86 -3.75 12.24
CA LEU A 71 -15.04 -3.35 10.84
C LEU A 71 -16.38 -2.62 10.58
N ASN A 72 -17.42 -2.82 11.43
CA ASN A 72 -18.69 -2.12 11.29
C ASN A 72 -18.58 -0.62 11.65
N LYS A 73 -17.54 -0.22 12.38
CA LYS A 73 -17.21 1.18 12.71
C LYS A 73 -16.31 1.85 11.68
N MET A 74 -15.96 1.12 10.62
CA MET A 74 -15.14 1.70 9.55
C MET A 74 -15.98 2.64 8.71
N VAL A 75 -15.52 3.87 8.58
CA VAL A 75 -16.15 4.92 7.78
C VAL A 75 -15.18 5.38 6.70
N MET A 76 -15.74 5.99 5.65
CA MET A 76 -14.93 6.54 4.55
C MET A 76 -14.80 8.04 4.73
N ALA A 77 -13.59 8.55 4.66
CA ALA A 77 -13.31 9.97 4.58
C ALA A 77 -13.70 10.54 3.20
N ASP A 78 -13.81 11.86 3.08
CA ASP A 78 -14.17 12.55 1.83
C ASP A 78 -13.18 12.25 0.67
N ASN A 79 -11.94 11.97 0.99
CA ASN A 79 -10.90 11.54 0.04
C ASN A 79 -10.97 10.04 -0.33
N GLY A 80 -11.95 9.29 0.19
CA GLY A 80 -12.14 7.86 -0.07
C GLY A 80 -11.28 6.94 0.80
N LYS A 81 -10.48 7.45 1.73
CA LYS A 81 -9.69 6.63 2.66
C LYS A 81 -10.57 6.07 3.77
N PRO A 82 -10.50 4.74 4.07
CA PRO A 82 -11.17 4.19 5.22
C PRO A 82 -10.45 4.58 6.52
N TYR A 83 -11.21 4.87 7.58
CA TYR A 83 -10.69 5.11 8.92
C TYR A 83 -11.62 4.51 9.98
N LEU A 84 -11.07 4.29 11.17
CA LEU A 84 -11.80 3.86 12.37
C LEU A 84 -11.76 4.99 13.40
N GLN A 85 -12.91 5.36 13.94
CA GLN A 85 -12.97 6.37 14.99
C GLN A 85 -12.50 5.79 16.33
N GLY A 86 -11.69 6.58 17.06
CA GLY A 86 -11.31 6.26 18.44
C GLY A 86 -10.27 5.15 18.59
N VAL A 87 -9.58 4.76 17.52
CA VAL A 87 -8.44 3.84 17.60
C VAL A 87 -7.12 4.61 17.66
N PRO A 88 -6.13 4.14 18.45
CA PRO A 88 -4.85 4.83 18.62
C PRO A 88 -3.80 4.44 17.57
N PHE A 89 -4.20 3.97 16.39
CA PHE A 89 -3.31 3.55 15.32
C PHE A 89 -3.79 4.03 13.95
N HIS A 90 -2.86 4.09 13.00
CA HIS A 90 -3.11 4.41 11.61
C HIS A 90 -3.06 3.16 10.75
N PHE A 91 -3.81 3.13 9.66
CA PHE A 91 -3.75 2.04 8.70
C PHE A 91 -3.99 2.52 7.27
N SER A 92 -3.55 1.72 6.33
CA SER A 92 -3.76 1.95 4.91
C SER A 92 -4.02 0.65 4.19
N PHE A 93 -4.86 0.70 3.17
CA PHE A 93 -5.27 -0.44 2.35
C PHE A 93 -4.84 -0.23 0.91
N SER A 94 -4.45 -1.34 0.27
CA SER A 94 -4.36 -1.41 -1.18
C SER A 94 -4.74 -2.80 -1.67
N HIS A 95 -5.16 -2.88 -2.91
CA HIS A 95 -5.44 -4.14 -3.59
C HIS A 95 -5.29 -3.98 -5.10
N CYS A 96 -4.81 -5.01 -5.74
CA CYS A 96 -4.79 -5.15 -7.18
C CYS A 96 -5.29 -6.56 -7.57
N LYS A 97 -5.25 -6.90 -8.85
CA LYS A 97 -5.66 -8.22 -9.29
C LYS A 97 -4.82 -9.31 -8.62
N GLY A 98 -5.47 -10.18 -7.84
CA GLY A 98 -4.83 -11.31 -7.15
C GLY A 98 -4.19 -10.96 -5.81
N TYR A 99 -4.17 -9.68 -5.37
CA TYR A 99 -3.52 -9.32 -4.12
C TYR A 99 -4.31 -8.30 -3.29
N ALA A 100 -4.21 -8.43 -1.98
CA ALA A 100 -4.63 -7.43 -1.01
C ALA A 100 -3.45 -7.10 -0.09
N ALA A 101 -3.27 -5.83 0.26
CA ALA A 101 -2.19 -5.37 1.13
C ALA A 101 -2.73 -4.42 2.20
N VAL A 102 -2.20 -4.57 3.42
CA VAL A 102 -2.53 -3.73 4.58
C VAL A 102 -1.25 -3.31 5.27
N ALA A 103 -1.14 -2.03 5.61
CA ALA A 103 -0.14 -1.51 6.53
C ALA A 103 -0.82 -0.91 7.76
N VAL A 104 -0.20 -1.10 8.94
CA VAL A 104 -0.62 -0.55 10.22
C VAL A 104 0.56 0.15 10.87
N SER A 105 0.31 1.28 11.53
CA SER A 105 1.30 2.04 12.29
C SER A 105 0.70 2.53 13.60
N ASP A 106 1.40 2.30 14.71
CA ASP A 106 1.00 2.75 16.05
C ASP A 106 1.35 4.22 16.31
N THR A 107 2.14 4.86 15.45
CA THR A 107 2.71 6.19 15.72
C THR A 107 2.25 7.27 14.74
N ASP A 108 2.38 7.02 13.44
CA ASP A 108 2.25 8.06 12.41
C ASP A 108 1.36 7.60 11.25
N PRO A 109 0.78 8.55 10.48
CA PRO A 109 0.11 8.23 9.23
C PRO A 109 0.97 7.37 8.32
N ILE A 110 0.37 6.33 7.77
CA ILE A 110 1.00 5.35 6.88
C ILE A 110 0.19 5.21 5.59
N GLY A 111 0.90 5.02 4.48
CA GLY A 111 0.29 4.70 3.19
C GLY A 111 0.86 3.42 2.64
N ILE A 112 0.05 2.60 1.98
CA ILE A 112 0.50 1.40 1.27
C ILE A 112 -0.12 1.35 -0.12
N ASP A 113 0.68 0.91 -1.09
CA ASP A 113 0.18 0.56 -2.40
C ASP A 113 0.80 -0.74 -2.92
N ILE A 114 -0.02 -1.55 -3.62
CA ILE A 114 0.40 -2.77 -4.29
C ILE A 114 -0.12 -2.76 -5.72
N GLU A 115 0.80 -2.95 -6.68
CA GLU A 115 0.51 -2.88 -8.11
C GLU A 115 1.10 -4.05 -8.87
N ILE A 116 0.34 -4.58 -9.84
CA ILE A 116 0.86 -5.56 -10.79
C ILE A 116 1.81 -4.87 -11.77
N ILE A 117 2.98 -5.47 -11.98
CA ILE A 117 3.95 -5.01 -12.97
C ILE A 117 3.42 -5.34 -14.37
N HIS A 118 2.87 -4.35 -15.04
CA HIS A 118 2.20 -4.56 -16.31
C HIS A 118 2.47 -3.41 -17.31
N PRO A 119 2.68 -3.69 -18.62
CA PRO A 119 3.00 -2.68 -19.64
C PRO A 119 1.99 -1.53 -19.80
N ARG A 120 0.79 -1.65 -19.24
CA ARG A 120 -0.18 -0.54 -19.20
C ARG A 120 0.34 0.70 -18.49
N ILE A 121 1.28 0.55 -17.54
CA ILE A 121 1.88 1.67 -16.82
C ILE A 121 2.57 2.66 -17.76
N LEU A 122 3.16 2.19 -18.86
CA LEU A 122 3.82 3.01 -19.87
C LEU A 122 2.90 4.09 -20.45
N LYS A 123 1.61 3.78 -20.59
CA LYS A 123 0.60 4.71 -21.18
C LYS A 123 0.32 5.90 -20.27
N VAL A 124 0.50 5.76 -18.97
CA VAL A 124 0.19 6.77 -17.95
C VAL A 124 1.42 7.35 -17.25
N ALA A 125 2.62 6.87 -17.58
CA ALA A 125 3.88 7.29 -16.97
C ALA A 125 4.08 8.83 -17.01
N HIS A 126 3.64 9.49 -18.10
CA HIS A 126 3.71 10.93 -18.25
C HIS A 126 2.86 11.72 -17.24
N LYS A 127 1.90 11.08 -16.56
CA LYS A 127 1.02 11.73 -15.57
C LYS A 127 1.64 11.78 -14.18
N PHE A 128 2.58 10.89 -13.88
CA PHE A 128 3.14 10.79 -12.54
C PHE A 128 4.67 10.93 -12.48
N LEU A 129 5.40 10.69 -13.57
CA LEU A 129 6.86 10.88 -13.59
C LEU A 129 7.23 12.32 -13.96
N ASN A 130 8.10 12.94 -13.14
CA ASN A 130 8.77 14.18 -13.52
C ASN A 130 10.00 13.90 -14.39
N GLU A 131 10.63 14.94 -14.94
CA GLU A 131 11.77 14.80 -15.87
C GLU A 131 13.00 14.15 -15.21
N SER A 132 13.29 14.45 -13.94
CA SER A 132 14.41 13.82 -13.23
C SER A 132 14.21 12.32 -13.03
N GLU A 133 12.98 11.90 -12.71
CA GLU A 133 12.61 10.49 -12.55
C GLU A 133 12.65 9.73 -13.89
N LYS A 134 12.18 10.35 -14.98
CA LYS A 134 12.29 9.79 -16.34
C LYS A 134 13.75 9.58 -16.74
N ASN A 135 14.60 10.58 -16.50
CA ASN A 135 16.02 10.49 -16.79
C ASN A 135 16.68 9.38 -15.97
N LEU A 136 16.33 9.26 -14.68
CA LEU A 136 16.85 8.22 -13.81
C LEU A 136 16.45 6.81 -14.31
N ILE A 137 15.19 6.60 -14.67
CA ILE A 137 14.71 5.32 -15.22
C ILE A 137 15.38 5.01 -16.57
N ALA A 138 15.60 6.02 -17.42
CA ALA A 138 16.22 5.85 -18.73
C ALA A 138 17.69 5.39 -18.67
N THR A 139 18.36 5.48 -17.51
CA THR A 139 19.71 4.90 -17.32
C THR A 139 19.71 3.38 -17.25
N LEU A 140 18.56 2.76 -17.04
CA LEU A 140 18.42 1.32 -16.89
C LEU A 140 18.24 0.60 -18.24
N PRO A 141 18.63 -0.67 -18.33
CA PRO A 141 18.24 -1.52 -19.44
C PRO A 141 16.72 -1.56 -19.62
N GLU A 142 16.24 -1.62 -20.87
CA GLU A 142 14.81 -1.57 -21.21
C GLU A 142 13.96 -2.58 -20.40
N GLY A 143 14.46 -3.80 -20.20
CA GLY A 143 13.77 -4.82 -19.41
C GLY A 143 13.58 -4.49 -17.92
N ALA A 144 14.40 -3.59 -17.36
CA ALA A 144 14.28 -3.16 -15.97
C ALA A 144 13.41 -1.91 -15.80
N GLN A 145 13.19 -1.13 -16.87
CA GLN A 145 12.45 0.13 -16.79
C GLN A 145 10.99 -0.07 -16.39
N LEU A 146 10.35 -1.16 -16.83
CA LEU A 146 8.96 -1.46 -16.50
C LEU A 146 8.76 -1.64 -15.00
N ASN A 147 9.62 -2.40 -14.34
CA ASN A 147 9.57 -2.63 -12.89
C ASN A 147 9.75 -1.31 -12.14
N GLN A 148 10.68 -0.46 -12.58
CA GLN A 148 10.88 0.84 -11.96
C GLN A 148 9.69 1.78 -12.14
N MET A 149 9.06 1.80 -13.31
CA MET A 149 7.84 2.60 -13.52
C MET A 149 6.70 2.13 -12.62
N ALA A 150 6.52 0.82 -12.45
CA ALA A 150 5.53 0.28 -11.52
C ALA A 150 5.87 0.65 -10.06
N PHE A 151 7.14 0.57 -9.67
CA PHE A 151 7.61 1.01 -8.37
C PHE A 151 7.35 2.51 -8.13
N PHE A 152 7.69 3.39 -9.08
CA PHE A 152 7.46 4.83 -8.95
C PHE A 152 5.96 5.17 -8.82
N TRP A 153 5.11 4.45 -9.55
CA TRP A 153 3.67 4.60 -9.44
C TRP A 153 3.18 4.19 -8.05
N ALA A 154 3.49 2.97 -7.61
CA ALA A 154 3.10 2.47 -6.29
C ALA A 154 3.66 3.35 -5.15
N ALA A 155 4.89 3.85 -5.29
CA ALA A 155 5.49 4.77 -4.32
C ALA A 155 4.68 6.08 -4.20
N LYS A 156 4.28 6.68 -5.31
CA LYS A 156 3.49 7.92 -5.30
C LYS A 156 2.05 7.71 -4.81
N GLU A 157 1.44 6.58 -5.13
CA GLU A 157 0.15 6.19 -4.55
C GLU A 157 0.25 5.95 -3.03
N ALA A 158 1.33 5.32 -2.56
CA ALA A 158 1.57 5.16 -1.12
C ALA A 158 1.80 6.52 -0.43
N MET A 159 2.55 7.43 -1.07
CA MET A 159 2.73 8.81 -0.57
C MET A 159 1.40 9.56 -0.50
N TYR A 160 0.55 9.43 -1.52
CA TYR A 160 -0.78 10.04 -1.55
C TYR A 160 -1.66 9.52 -0.39
N LYS A 161 -1.66 8.20 -0.16
CA LYS A 161 -2.42 7.58 0.93
C LYS A 161 -1.89 7.94 2.31
N GLN A 162 -0.59 8.22 2.44
CA GLN A 162 0.03 8.69 3.69
C GLN A 162 -0.29 10.16 3.97
N TYR A 163 -0.21 11.01 2.93
CA TYR A 163 -0.34 12.47 3.05
C TYR A 163 -1.79 12.95 3.20
N GLU A 164 -2.77 12.25 2.63
CA GLU A 164 -4.22 12.45 2.78
C GLU A 164 -4.79 13.80 2.33
N ASN A 165 -4.06 14.62 1.60
CA ASN A 165 -4.51 15.93 1.12
C ASN A 165 -4.99 15.89 -0.32
N LEU A 166 -6.00 16.73 -0.61
CA LEU A 166 -6.55 16.89 -1.96
C LEU A 166 -5.74 17.90 -2.78
N GLY A 167 -5.86 17.78 -4.12
CA GLY A 167 -5.25 18.71 -5.08
C GLY A 167 -3.77 18.43 -5.36
N ILE A 168 -3.33 17.20 -5.19
CA ILE A 168 -1.97 16.73 -5.46
C ILE A 168 -1.75 16.52 -6.96
N ASP A 169 -0.62 17.03 -7.46
CA ASP A 169 -0.05 16.68 -8.76
C ASP A 169 1.10 15.65 -8.53
N PHE A 170 0.88 14.41 -8.91
CA PHE A 170 1.83 13.30 -8.66
C PHE A 170 3.22 13.55 -9.25
N ALA A 171 3.31 14.21 -10.40
CA ALA A 171 4.59 14.50 -11.03
C ALA A 171 5.36 15.65 -10.34
N LYS A 172 4.64 16.63 -9.77
CA LYS A 172 5.25 17.82 -9.15
C LYS A 172 5.45 17.69 -7.66
N ASP A 173 4.41 17.16 -6.97
CA ASP A 173 4.34 17.22 -5.51
C ASP A 173 5.01 16.01 -4.85
N PHE A 174 5.13 14.86 -5.55
CA PHE A 174 5.79 13.68 -5.04
C PHE A 174 7.09 13.40 -5.78
N LYS A 175 8.17 13.17 -5.02
CA LYS A 175 9.47 12.79 -5.56
C LYS A 175 9.95 11.48 -4.96
N VAL A 176 10.30 10.56 -5.83
CA VAL A 176 11.07 9.35 -5.51
C VAL A 176 12.51 9.65 -5.87
N LEU A 177 13.43 9.55 -4.91
CA LEU A 177 14.78 10.11 -5.07
C LEU A 177 15.80 9.11 -5.60
N GLU A 178 15.50 7.81 -5.56
CA GLU A 178 16.42 6.74 -5.96
C GLU A 178 15.68 5.62 -6.70
N LEU A 179 16.42 4.79 -7.41
CA LEU A 179 15.93 3.56 -8.04
C LEU A 179 15.85 2.43 -7.01
N ALA A 180 14.86 1.55 -7.17
CA ALA A 180 14.75 0.31 -6.40
C ALA A 180 15.65 -0.77 -7.04
N ASN A 181 16.89 -0.87 -6.56
CA ASN A 181 17.92 -1.73 -7.16
C ASN A 181 17.94 -3.16 -6.62
N GLU A 182 17.25 -3.42 -5.51
CA GLU A 182 17.18 -4.71 -4.83
C GLU A 182 15.75 -5.26 -4.88
N GLN A 183 15.56 -6.51 -4.43
CA GLN A 183 14.23 -7.11 -4.29
C GLN A 183 13.37 -6.41 -3.23
N SER A 184 14.00 -5.84 -2.22
CA SER A 184 13.36 -5.06 -1.17
C SER A 184 14.34 -4.07 -0.58
N GLY A 185 13.83 -2.99 0.02
CA GLY A 185 14.67 -1.97 0.66
C GLY A 185 13.86 -0.75 1.06
N ILE A 186 14.58 0.26 1.55
CA ILE A 186 14.01 1.55 1.93
C ILE A 186 14.67 2.63 1.10
N ILE A 187 13.88 3.44 0.43
CA ILE A 187 14.33 4.55 -0.43
C ILE A 187 13.76 5.86 0.12
N PRO A 188 14.53 6.96 0.06
CA PRO A 188 14.02 8.27 0.43
C PRO A 188 13.03 8.81 -0.61
N GLY A 189 11.95 9.41 -0.11
CA GLY A 189 10.98 10.16 -0.88
C GLY A 189 10.75 11.55 -0.29
N GLN A 190 10.05 12.40 -1.04
CA GLN A 190 9.79 13.78 -0.65
C GLN A 190 8.40 14.23 -1.12
N ILE A 191 7.62 14.80 -0.22
CA ILE A 191 6.32 15.40 -0.50
C ILE A 191 6.48 16.92 -0.47
N LEU A 192 6.18 17.56 -1.60
CA LEU A 192 6.29 19.00 -1.81
C LEU A 192 4.92 19.55 -2.19
N HIS A 193 4.16 20.06 -1.24
CA HIS A 193 2.82 20.57 -1.53
C HIS A 193 2.51 21.82 -0.72
N LYS A 194 2.03 22.89 -1.37
CA LYS A 194 1.63 24.16 -0.74
C LYS A 194 2.67 24.75 0.25
N GLY A 195 3.96 24.69 -0.15
CA GLY A 195 5.07 25.19 0.67
C GLY A 195 5.57 24.22 1.74
N MET A 196 4.94 23.08 1.92
CA MET A 196 5.44 22.01 2.77
C MET A 196 6.51 21.19 2.04
N ASN A 197 7.49 20.73 2.80
CA ASN A 197 8.56 19.83 2.36
C ASN A 197 8.72 18.74 3.42
N GLN A 198 8.09 17.59 3.20
CA GLN A 198 8.13 16.45 4.11
C GLN A 198 9.00 15.35 3.52
N LYS A 199 9.98 14.89 4.29
CA LYS A 199 10.77 13.70 3.96
C LYS A 199 10.01 12.45 4.41
N VAL A 200 10.02 11.43 3.55
CA VAL A 200 9.39 10.15 3.82
C VAL A 200 10.33 8.99 3.48
N HIS A 201 10.09 7.86 4.09
CA HIS A 201 10.65 6.57 3.72
C HIS A 201 9.66 5.79 2.87
N LEU A 202 10.17 5.16 1.83
CA LEU A 202 9.46 4.26 0.93
C LEU A 202 10.06 2.86 1.11
N ASP A 203 9.45 2.06 1.97
CA ASP A 203 9.79 0.65 2.13
C ASP A 203 9.12 -0.13 1.00
N TYR A 204 9.89 -0.89 0.23
CA TYR A 204 9.39 -1.59 -0.94
C TYR A 204 9.77 -3.07 -0.97
N HIS A 205 8.93 -3.85 -1.63
CA HIS A 205 9.15 -5.25 -1.92
C HIS A 205 8.62 -5.61 -3.31
N PHE A 206 9.48 -6.20 -4.16
CA PHE A 206 9.08 -6.82 -5.42
C PHE A 206 8.72 -8.29 -5.18
N GLY A 207 7.51 -8.69 -5.58
CA GLY A 207 7.13 -10.06 -5.74
C GLY A 207 7.47 -10.58 -7.14
N GLU A 208 6.86 -11.69 -7.53
CA GLU A 208 7.07 -12.28 -8.85
C GLU A 208 6.50 -11.39 -9.97
N ASP A 209 5.29 -10.86 -9.78
CA ASP A 209 4.55 -10.06 -10.77
C ASP A 209 3.98 -8.74 -10.19
N TYR A 210 4.36 -8.38 -8.96
CA TYR A 210 3.88 -7.17 -8.29
C TYR A 210 5.01 -6.40 -7.63
N VAL A 211 4.73 -5.15 -7.31
CA VAL A 211 5.50 -4.33 -6.37
C VAL A 211 4.57 -3.80 -5.28
N CYS A 212 5.02 -3.86 -4.02
CA CYS A 212 4.35 -3.26 -2.88
C CYS A 212 5.24 -2.19 -2.28
N VAL A 213 4.66 -1.02 -1.98
CA VAL A 213 5.38 0.10 -1.35
C VAL A 213 4.60 0.61 -0.15
N THR A 214 5.29 0.81 0.96
CA THR A 214 4.76 1.45 2.16
C THR A 214 5.46 2.77 2.39
N CYS A 215 4.69 3.85 2.60
CA CYS A 215 5.19 5.20 2.85
C CYS A 215 4.92 5.61 4.30
N PHE A 216 5.94 6.12 4.98
CA PHE A 216 5.86 6.66 6.34
C PHE A 216 6.84 7.80 6.57
N THR A 217 6.57 8.62 7.58
CA THR A 217 7.39 9.79 7.91
C THR A 217 8.75 9.38 8.46
N VAL A 218 9.80 10.14 8.11
CA VAL A 218 11.11 10.04 8.75
C VAL A 218 10.96 10.59 10.17
N SER A 219 11.05 9.72 11.18
CA SER A 219 11.08 10.14 12.59
C SER A 219 12.41 10.86 12.87
N HIS A 220 12.33 12.04 13.48
CA HIS A 220 13.50 12.79 13.94
C HIS A 220 14.02 12.26 15.26
#